data_134a19a6c34a3c7f1c658a06268b903a
#
_entry.id   134a19a6c34a3c7f1c658a06268b903a
#
_cell.length_a   1.000
_cell.length_b   1.000
_cell.length_c   1.000
_cell.angle_alpha   90.00
_cell.angle_beta   90.00
_cell.angle_gamma   90.00
#
_symmetry.space_group_name_H-M   'P 1'
#
loop_
_entity.id
_entity.type
_entity.pdbx_description
1 polymer ?
#
loop_
_entity_poly.entity_id
_entity_poly.type
_entity_poly.pdbx_seq_one_letter_code
_entity_poly.pdbx_strand_id
1 'polypeptide(L)'
;MKICIIFGHNNTKDSFNASIRDTFINEAKKVGHQIDLINLFEEAEQLPFYRSDINPPPQLVLDYRRRLEESDAMFLMGACHNLRMNAILENWIDWVLHPKWFFSYRSLLPDSKYFGNYGYPVPGAMKDKIGIVSMTYGGPM
;
A
#
# COMPACT_ATOMS: atom_id res chain seq x y z
N MET A 1 -6.94 0.26 17.61
CA MET A 1 -6.99 0.18 16.14
C MET A 1 -6.11 -0.97 15.66
N LYS A 2 -6.46 -1.57 14.53
CA LYS A 2 -5.60 -2.50 13.79
C LYS A 2 -4.86 -1.71 12.69
N ILE A 3 -3.53 -1.76 12.69
CA ILE A 3 -2.69 -1.01 11.75
C ILE A 3 -1.97 -2.02 10.85
N CYS A 4 -2.19 -1.92 9.54
CA CYS A 4 -1.47 -2.72 8.55
C CYS A 4 -0.23 -1.94 8.09
N ILE A 5 0.96 -2.48 8.34
CA ILE A 5 2.23 -1.89 7.93
C ILE A 5 2.73 -2.65 6.70
N ILE A 6 2.98 -1.93 5.62
CA ILE A 6 3.59 -2.44 4.40
C ILE A 6 5.03 -1.96 4.37
N PHE A 7 5.96 -2.89 4.60
CA PHE A 7 7.39 -2.60 4.71
C PHE A 7 8.14 -3.08 3.47
N GLY A 8 8.65 -2.13 2.69
CA GLY A 8 9.37 -2.37 1.44
C GLY A 8 10.84 -1.95 1.54
N HIS A 9 11.65 -2.66 2.33
CA HIS A 9 13.09 -2.45 2.41
C HIS A 9 13.83 -3.79 2.46
N ASN A 10 14.88 -3.93 1.64
CA ASN A 10 15.63 -5.19 1.50
C ASN A 10 16.41 -5.59 2.77
N ASN A 11 16.96 -4.61 3.50
CA ASN A 11 17.54 -4.88 4.81
C ASN A 11 16.46 -4.72 5.89
N THR A 12 15.90 -5.84 6.31
CA THR A 12 14.75 -5.90 7.22
C THR A 12 15.14 -5.81 8.70
N LYS A 13 16.44 -5.81 9.03
CA LYS A 13 16.94 -5.81 10.40
C LYS A 13 17.82 -4.62 10.72
N ASP A 14 18.89 -4.41 9.95
CA ASP A 14 19.96 -3.46 10.26
C ASP A 14 19.90 -2.23 9.34
N SER A 15 18.72 -1.63 9.21
CA SER A 15 18.54 -0.40 8.42
C SER A 15 17.79 0.67 9.21
N PHE A 16 17.98 1.92 8.79
CA PHE A 16 17.25 3.03 9.38
C PHE A 16 15.73 2.84 9.22
N ASN A 17 15.27 2.32 8.07
CA ASN A 17 13.86 1.99 7.85
C ASN A 17 13.37 0.91 8.84
N ALA A 18 14.17 -0.12 9.10
CA ALA A 18 13.83 -1.16 10.08
C ALA A 18 13.71 -0.56 11.49
N SER A 19 14.64 0.33 11.87
CA SER A 19 14.60 1.02 13.17
C SER A 19 13.34 1.89 13.32
N ILE A 20 12.94 2.62 12.28
CA ILE A 20 11.68 3.40 12.28
C ILE A 20 10.48 2.47 12.43
N ARG A 21 10.43 1.38 11.66
CA ARG A 21 9.35 0.38 11.73
C ARG A 21 9.23 -0.19 13.14
N ASP A 22 10.35 -0.65 13.71
CA ASP A 22 10.33 -1.32 14.99
C ASP A 22 10.00 -0.37 16.14
N THR A 23 10.48 0.87 16.07
CA THR A 23 10.07 1.94 17.00
C THR A 23 8.57 2.20 16.92
N PHE A 24 8.04 2.38 15.72
CA PHE A 24 6.59 2.58 15.51
C PHE A 24 5.78 1.40 16.07
N ILE A 25 6.18 0.16 15.75
CA ILE A 25 5.49 -1.05 16.22
C ILE A 25 5.47 -1.10 17.75
N ASN A 26 6.62 -0.83 18.38
CA ASN A 26 6.73 -0.87 19.82
C ASN A 26 5.84 0.19 20.50
N GLU A 27 5.88 1.42 20.01
CA GLU A 27 5.06 2.50 20.57
C GLU A 27 3.57 2.27 20.34
N ALA A 28 3.17 1.82 19.13
CA ALA A 28 1.78 1.50 18.84
C ALA A 28 1.23 0.36 19.72
N LYS A 29 2.03 -0.68 19.97
CA LYS A 29 1.66 -1.77 20.89
C LYS A 29 1.52 -1.32 22.33
N LYS A 30 2.37 -0.41 22.82
CA LYS A 30 2.28 0.13 24.19
C LYS A 30 0.95 0.83 24.47
N VAL A 31 0.36 1.47 23.43
CA VAL A 31 -0.95 2.14 23.55
C VAL A 31 -2.11 1.25 23.09
N GLY A 32 -1.89 -0.05 22.95
CA GLY A 32 -2.94 -1.05 22.71
C GLY A 32 -3.37 -1.23 21.26
N HIS A 33 -2.57 -0.79 20.28
CA HIS A 33 -2.86 -1.05 18.88
C HIS A 33 -2.41 -2.45 18.46
N GLN A 34 -3.17 -3.06 17.56
CA GLN A 34 -2.81 -4.32 16.89
C GLN A 34 -2.02 -4.01 15.63
N ILE A 35 -0.94 -4.75 15.39
CA ILE A 35 -0.09 -4.58 14.21
C ILE A 35 -0.18 -5.81 13.33
N ASP A 36 -0.46 -5.57 12.06
CA ASP A 36 -0.36 -6.54 10.98
C ASP A 36 0.79 -6.08 10.05
N LEU A 37 1.91 -6.79 10.08
CA LEU A 37 3.10 -6.44 9.29
C LEU A 37 3.14 -7.27 8.01
N ILE A 38 3.21 -6.59 6.87
CA ILE A 38 3.52 -7.16 5.55
C ILE A 38 4.97 -6.78 5.24
N ASN A 39 5.87 -7.76 5.27
CA ASN A 39 7.26 -7.57 4.84
C ASN A 39 7.38 -8.00 3.38
N LEU A 40 7.45 -7.04 2.47
CA LEU A 40 7.40 -7.33 1.04
C LEU A 40 8.59 -8.16 0.54
N PHE A 41 9.76 -8.03 1.15
CA PHE A 41 10.92 -8.85 0.78
C PHE A 41 10.85 -10.29 1.27
N GLU A 42 9.95 -10.59 2.20
CA GLU A 42 9.73 -11.95 2.69
C GLU A 42 8.48 -12.59 2.06
N GLU A 43 7.44 -11.79 1.82
CA GLU A 43 6.13 -12.28 1.38
C GLU A 43 5.93 -12.14 -0.14
N ALA A 44 6.46 -11.11 -0.76
CA ALA A 44 6.13 -10.74 -2.15
C ALA A 44 7.10 -11.29 -3.20
N GLU A 45 8.04 -12.17 -2.86
CA GLU A 45 8.91 -12.82 -3.85
C GLU A 45 8.12 -13.58 -4.94
N GLN A 46 6.91 -14.04 -4.61
CA GLN A 46 6.03 -14.74 -5.53
C GLN A 46 5.08 -13.82 -6.29
N LEU A 47 5.12 -12.51 -6.02
CA LEU A 47 4.28 -11.54 -6.71
C LEU A 47 4.93 -11.15 -8.04
N PRO A 48 4.34 -11.53 -9.20
CA PRO A 48 4.89 -11.13 -10.49
C PRO A 48 4.84 -9.62 -10.66
N PHE A 49 5.59 -9.06 -11.60
CA PHE A 49 5.38 -7.68 -11.99
C PHE A 49 3.95 -7.47 -12.46
N TYR A 50 3.38 -6.32 -12.08
CA TYR A 50 2.01 -5.98 -12.42
C TYR A 50 1.78 -6.03 -13.93
N ARG A 51 0.68 -6.66 -14.30
CA ARG A 51 0.18 -6.74 -15.67
C ARG A 51 -1.34 -6.60 -15.65
N SER A 52 -1.86 -5.66 -16.41
CA SER A 52 -3.30 -5.38 -16.49
C SER A 52 -4.13 -6.49 -17.13
N ASP A 53 -3.50 -7.41 -17.85
CA ASP A 53 -4.13 -8.55 -18.52
C ASP A 53 -4.31 -9.77 -17.59
N ILE A 54 -3.73 -9.77 -16.41
CA ILE A 54 -3.91 -10.84 -15.40
C ILE A 54 -5.20 -10.59 -14.61
N ASN A 55 -6.21 -11.38 -14.91
CA ASN A 55 -7.50 -11.34 -14.23
C ASN A 55 -8.10 -12.76 -14.11
N PRO A 56 -8.40 -13.28 -12.92
CA PRO A 56 -8.31 -12.59 -11.62
C PRO A 56 -6.87 -12.32 -11.17
N PRO A 57 -6.67 -11.37 -10.25
CA PRO A 57 -5.34 -11.12 -9.69
C PRO A 57 -4.85 -12.34 -8.88
N PRO A 58 -3.53 -12.47 -8.66
CA PRO A 58 -2.97 -13.53 -7.82
C PRO A 58 -3.63 -13.59 -6.43
N GLN A 59 -3.75 -14.79 -5.86
CA GLN A 59 -4.36 -14.98 -4.54
C GLN A 59 -3.70 -14.12 -3.46
N LEU A 60 -2.38 -13.97 -3.51
CA LEU A 60 -1.63 -13.11 -2.60
C LEU A 60 -2.11 -11.65 -2.60
N VAL A 61 -2.51 -11.12 -3.76
CA VAL A 61 -3.10 -9.76 -3.87
C VAL A 61 -4.43 -9.68 -3.14
N LEU A 62 -5.27 -10.71 -3.28
CA LEU A 62 -6.57 -10.78 -2.58
C LEU A 62 -6.37 -10.86 -1.07
N ASP A 63 -5.36 -11.59 -0.62
CA ASP A 63 -5.01 -11.68 0.80
C ASP A 63 -4.53 -10.35 1.36
N TYR A 64 -3.70 -9.60 0.62
CA TYR A 64 -3.30 -8.25 1.01
C TYR A 64 -4.50 -7.30 1.10
N ARG A 65 -5.42 -7.34 0.13
CA ARG A 65 -6.64 -6.53 0.16
C ARG A 65 -7.49 -6.84 1.38
N ARG A 66 -7.69 -8.11 1.70
CA ARG A 66 -8.42 -8.52 2.90
C ARG A 66 -7.76 -8.00 4.18
N ARG A 67 -6.42 -8.11 4.31
CA ARG A 67 -5.67 -7.57 5.47
C ARG A 67 -5.87 -6.06 5.62
N LEU A 68 -5.89 -5.31 4.51
CA LEU A 68 -6.19 -3.87 4.51
C LEU A 68 -7.64 -3.57 4.87
N GLU A 69 -8.60 -4.33 4.36
CA GLU A 69 -10.02 -4.17 4.70
C GLU A 69 -10.29 -4.38 6.19
N GLU A 70 -9.61 -5.33 6.80
CA GLU A 70 -9.69 -5.62 8.24
C GLU A 70 -8.96 -4.60 9.13
N SER A 71 -8.19 -3.68 8.54
CA SER A 71 -7.38 -2.69 9.27
C SER A 71 -8.05 -1.32 9.32
N ASP A 72 -7.80 -0.56 10.37
CA ASP A 72 -8.26 0.83 10.53
C ASP A 72 -7.30 1.83 9.87
N ALA A 73 -6.03 1.43 9.74
CA ALA A 73 -4.98 2.26 9.17
C ALA A 73 -4.04 1.44 8.28
N MET A 74 -3.49 2.09 7.26
CA MET A 74 -2.42 1.59 6.39
C MET A 74 -1.18 2.46 6.56
N PHE A 75 -0.01 1.83 6.74
CA PHE A 75 1.26 2.52 6.82
C PHE A 75 2.24 1.96 5.80
N LEU A 76 2.52 2.72 4.73
CA LEU A 76 3.53 2.40 3.72
C LEU A 76 4.90 2.89 4.18
N MET A 77 5.87 2.00 4.21
CA MET A 77 7.25 2.32 4.64
C MET A 77 8.27 1.78 3.66
N GLY A 78 9.24 2.61 3.27
CA GLY A 78 10.32 2.18 2.41
C GLY A 78 11.36 3.24 2.13
N ALA A 79 12.35 2.87 1.33
CA ALA A 79 13.38 3.79 0.85
C ALA A 79 12.95 4.45 -0.46
N CYS A 80 13.36 5.68 -0.64
CA CYS A 80 13.29 6.37 -1.91
C CYS A 80 14.50 6.00 -2.77
N HIS A 81 14.25 5.43 -3.92
CA HIS A 81 15.27 5.15 -4.94
C HIS A 81 14.99 6.01 -6.16
N ASN A 82 15.98 6.78 -6.60
CA ASN A 82 15.84 7.66 -7.79
C ASN A 82 14.60 8.58 -7.74
N LEU A 83 14.35 9.22 -6.60
CA LEU A 83 13.22 10.10 -6.34
C LEU A 83 11.83 9.43 -6.41
N ARG A 84 11.76 8.12 -6.29
CA ARG A 84 10.53 7.31 -6.31
C ARG A 84 10.53 6.30 -5.17
N MET A 85 9.40 5.68 -4.91
CA MET A 85 9.34 4.49 -4.07
C MET A 85 10.21 3.39 -4.70
N ASN A 86 10.71 2.47 -3.89
CA ASN A 86 11.43 1.33 -4.44
C ASN A 86 10.49 0.40 -5.22
N ALA A 87 11.05 -0.33 -6.18
CA ALA A 87 10.29 -1.11 -7.16
C ALA A 87 9.32 -2.13 -6.53
N ILE A 88 9.66 -2.72 -5.40
CA ILE A 88 8.79 -3.69 -4.74
C ILE A 88 7.52 -3.04 -4.15
N LEU A 89 7.65 -1.83 -3.60
CA LEU A 89 6.50 -1.05 -3.13
C LEU A 89 5.64 -0.59 -4.30
N GLU A 90 6.25 -0.08 -5.38
CA GLU A 90 5.52 0.33 -6.58
C GLU A 90 4.73 -0.85 -7.17
N ASN A 91 5.38 -2.01 -7.33
CA ASN A 91 4.70 -3.21 -7.82
C ASN A 91 3.54 -3.66 -6.92
N TRP A 92 3.74 -3.60 -5.60
CA TRP A 92 2.68 -3.91 -4.63
C TRP A 92 1.51 -2.92 -4.73
N ILE A 93 1.80 -1.61 -4.88
CA ILE A 93 0.78 -0.57 -5.06
C ILE A 93 -0.04 -0.83 -6.32
N ASP A 94 0.62 -1.11 -7.44
CA ASP A 94 -0.05 -1.38 -8.71
C ASP A 94 -0.99 -2.58 -8.64
N TRP A 95 -0.59 -3.64 -7.93
CA TRP A 95 -1.42 -4.82 -7.73
C TRP A 95 -2.56 -4.60 -6.74
N VAL A 96 -2.25 -4.05 -5.58
CA VAL A 96 -3.17 -4.04 -4.44
C VAL A 96 -4.09 -2.82 -4.48
N LEU A 97 -3.54 -1.62 -4.69
CA LEU A 97 -4.31 -0.37 -4.68
C LEU A 97 -4.94 -0.06 -6.06
N HIS A 98 -5.36 -1.10 -6.75
CA HIS A 98 -5.92 -1.01 -8.08
C HIS A 98 -7.27 -0.25 -8.11
N PRO A 99 -7.56 0.53 -9.19
CA PRO A 99 -8.89 1.09 -9.44
C PRO A 99 -10.01 0.05 -9.33
N LYS A 100 -11.21 0.48 -8.96
CA LYS A 100 -12.40 -0.30 -8.62
C LYS A 100 -12.38 -0.94 -7.24
N TRP A 101 -11.23 -1.27 -6.66
CA TRP A 101 -11.14 -1.72 -5.27
C TRP A 101 -10.73 -0.58 -4.34
N PHE A 102 -9.59 0.06 -4.61
CA PHE A 102 -9.06 1.14 -3.78
C PHE A 102 -9.86 2.44 -3.94
N PHE A 103 -10.21 2.78 -5.18
CA PHE A 103 -11.07 3.90 -5.55
C PHE A 103 -11.83 3.57 -6.83
N SER A 104 -12.89 4.33 -7.11
CA SER A 104 -13.58 4.31 -8.40
C SER A 104 -13.81 5.74 -8.91
N TYR A 105 -14.30 5.86 -10.13
CA TYR A 105 -14.69 7.17 -10.67
C TYR A 105 -16.21 7.25 -10.75
N ARG A 106 -16.74 8.37 -10.26
CA ARG A 106 -18.14 8.74 -10.48
C ARG A 106 -18.22 9.69 -11.66
N SER A 107 -18.90 9.30 -12.71
CA SER A 107 -19.07 10.15 -13.88
C SER A 107 -19.84 11.41 -13.54
N LEU A 108 -19.37 12.56 -14.06
CA LEU A 108 -20.11 13.83 -14.00
C LEU A 108 -21.20 13.92 -15.05
N LEU A 109 -21.05 13.18 -16.17
CA LEU A 109 -21.94 13.21 -17.33
C LEU A 109 -22.19 11.77 -17.81
N PRO A 110 -22.89 10.93 -17.02
CA PRO A 110 -23.04 9.50 -17.31
C PRO A 110 -23.69 9.22 -18.67
N ASP A 111 -24.56 10.10 -19.14
CA ASP A 111 -25.27 9.95 -20.39
C ASP A 111 -24.50 10.52 -21.60
N SER A 112 -23.32 11.10 -21.37
CA SER A 112 -22.50 11.68 -22.45
C SER A 112 -21.69 10.61 -23.18
N LYS A 113 -21.90 10.51 -24.49
CA LYS A 113 -21.12 9.63 -25.38
C LYS A 113 -19.61 9.95 -25.35
N TYR A 114 -19.23 11.21 -25.14
CA TYR A 114 -17.84 11.69 -25.21
C TYR A 114 -17.19 11.85 -23.83
N PHE A 115 -17.98 12.14 -22.80
CA PHE A 115 -17.50 12.50 -21.46
C PHE A 115 -18.02 11.57 -20.36
N GLY A 116 -18.63 10.45 -20.70
CA GLY A 116 -19.15 9.48 -19.73
C GLY A 116 -18.09 8.91 -18.78
N ASN A 117 -16.83 8.93 -19.20
CA ASN A 117 -15.69 8.50 -18.37
C ASN A 117 -15.01 9.65 -17.60
N TYR A 118 -15.43 10.90 -17.81
CA TYR A 118 -14.93 12.03 -17.03
C TYR A 118 -15.67 12.10 -15.70
N GLY A 119 -14.92 12.07 -14.63
CA GLY A 119 -15.48 12.08 -13.29
C GLY A 119 -14.46 12.43 -12.23
N TYR A 120 -14.90 12.37 -11.00
CA TYR A 120 -14.05 12.52 -9.82
C TYR A 120 -13.88 11.17 -9.12
N PRO A 121 -12.72 10.95 -8.49
CA PRO A 121 -12.50 9.74 -7.74
C PRO A 121 -13.43 9.69 -6.52
N VAL A 122 -14.01 8.53 -6.28
CA VAL A 122 -14.74 8.24 -5.04
C VAL A 122 -14.01 7.17 -4.25
N PRO A 123 -13.97 7.28 -2.92
CA PRO A 123 -13.31 6.29 -2.09
C PRO A 123 -13.89 4.88 -2.29
N GLY A 124 -13.01 3.89 -2.34
CA GLY A 124 -13.35 2.47 -2.33
C GLY A 124 -13.16 1.84 -0.95
N ALA A 125 -12.52 0.67 -0.92
CA ALA A 125 -12.34 -0.13 0.30
C ALA A 125 -11.57 0.57 1.44
N MET A 126 -10.78 1.60 1.11
CA MET A 126 -10.01 2.37 2.10
C MET A 126 -10.75 3.63 2.60
N LYS A 127 -12.04 3.75 2.32
CA LYS A 127 -12.85 4.84 2.86
C LYS A 127 -12.79 4.85 4.40
N ASP A 128 -12.68 6.06 4.95
CA ASP A 128 -12.64 6.33 6.39
C ASP A 128 -11.45 5.69 7.15
N LYS A 129 -10.44 5.20 6.43
CA LYS A 129 -9.20 4.65 7.00
C LYS A 129 -8.08 5.69 6.97
N ILE A 130 -7.13 5.54 7.90
CA ILE A 130 -5.96 6.41 7.97
C ILE A 130 -4.87 5.88 7.04
N GLY A 131 -4.33 6.76 6.19
CA GLY A 131 -3.15 6.47 5.35
C GLY A 131 -1.92 7.21 5.85
N ILE A 132 -0.83 6.50 6.08
CA ILE A 132 0.47 7.06 6.47
C ILE A 132 1.52 6.57 5.48
N VAL A 133 2.45 7.46 5.10
CA VAL A 133 3.60 7.12 4.26
C VAL A 133 4.88 7.62 4.93
N SER A 134 5.88 6.76 5.05
CA SER A 134 7.22 7.11 5.49
C SER A 134 8.23 6.66 4.44
N MET A 135 8.99 7.63 3.94
CA MET A 135 10.04 7.36 2.95
C MET A 135 11.35 7.97 3.42
N THR A 136 12.42 7.17 3.40
CA THR A 136 13.77 7.63 3.71
C THR A 136 14.53 7.91 2.43
N TYR A 137 15.30 9.00 2.45
CA TYR A 137 16.17 9.40 1.35
C TYR A 137 17.62 9.17 1.77
N GLY A 138 18.35 8.38 0.98
CA GLY A 138 19.78 8.19 1.14
C GLY A 138 20.52 9.06 0.12
N GLY A 139 20.93 10.25 0.53
CA GLY A 139 21.73 11.11 -0.30
C GLY A 139 22.30 12.29 0.48
N PRO A 140 23.39 12.92 0.03
CA PRO A 140 23.82 14.17 0.63
C PRO A 140 22.69 15.20 0.43
N MET A 141 22.29 15.81 1.54
CA MET A 141 21.46 17.03 1.50
C MET A 141 22.32 18.20 1.07
#